data_edf9932dd4932d4115d763ae2c4b7ba2
#
_entry.id   edf9932dd4932d4115d763ae2c4b7ba2
#
_cell.length_a   1.000
_cell.length_b   1.000
_cell.length_c   1.000
_cell.angle_alpha   90.00
_cell.angle_beta   90.00
_cell.angle_gamma   90.00
#
_symmetry.space_group_name_H-M   'P 1'
#
loop_
_entity.id
_entity.type
_entity.pdbx_description
1 polymer ?
#
loop_
_entity_poly.entity_id
_entity_poly.type
_entity_poly.pdbx_seq_one_letter_code
_entity_poly.pdbx_strand_id
1 'polypeptide(L)'
;MAPTSERPPQSALDLAEKNFRPAAVEADLYLWWEHSGFFTPDEKAGAKPFVMMLPLPNITGDLHLGHALGFGGYEDLMARYHRMRGEPTLWMPGTDHAGIIAQVVVENELAKEGITRQQLGREKFLEEMWKWMDHYRPRIEGQLRILGCSLDWSRPNFTMEPSKQRAVRTHFIRLHKKGHLYRGDRIVHWCLKDQTTYSDLEVKHITRTDTLWYVRYPWADPMPPGTPPVIVATTRPETIVADVAIAVHPDDERWKALVGKDVLVPAVERRIKIIADEAVDPNFGTGALKITPGHDQTDFEIGQRHGLPVLSVIDKRGMMTPAAGPLAGPDREAGRKMMVEKLRASGLLVKEEPVTH
;
A
#
# COMPACT_ATOMS: atom_id res chain seq x y z
N MET A 1 5.05 31.18 -30.99
CA MET A 1 5.63 32.56 -31.04
C MET A 1 7.07 32.40 -31.46
N ALA A 2 7.55 33.19 -32.44
CA ALA A 2 8.98 33.22 -32.73
C ALA A 2 9.72 33.77 -31.51
N PRO A 3 10.90 33.21 -31.14
CA PRO A 3 11.66 33.69 -30.01
C PRO A 3 11.94 35.18 -30.19
N THR A 4 11.61 35.98 -29.19
CA THR A 4 12.02 37.38 -29.18
C THR A 4 13.53 37.40 -29.14
N SER A 5 14.18 37.95 -30.15
CA SER A 5 15.62 38.04 -30.29
C SER A 5 16.24 39.06 -29.35
N GLU A 6 15.81 39.08 -28.09
CA GLU A 6 16.47 39.87 -27.05
C GLU A 6 17.83 39.21 -26.73
N ARG A 7 18.84 40.06 -26.68
CA ARG A 7 20.20 39.61 -26.33
C ARG A 7 20.22 39.01 -24.97
N PRO A 8 21.15 38.01 -24.70
CA PRO A 8 21.34 37.51 -23.35
C PRO A 8 21.67 38.69 -22.38
N PRO A 9 21.35 38.56 -21.09
CA PRO A 9 21.62 39.61 -20.12
C PRO A 9 23.09 40.02 -20.17
N GLN A 10 23.38 41.31 -19.98
CA GLN A 10 24.73 41.85 -20.03
C GLN A 10 25.68 41.14 -19.04
N SER A 11 25.16 40.74 -17.91
CA SER A 11 25.90 39.94 -16.92
C SER A 11 26.45 38.60 -17.45
N ALA A 12 25.73 37.99 -18.41
CA ALA A 12 26.17 36.76 -19.06
C ALA A 12 27.21 37.00 -20.19
N LEU A 13 27.34 38.24 -20.65
CA LEU A 13 28.28 38.63 -21.70
C LEU A 13 29.57 39.28 -21.17
N ASP A 14 29.65 39.60 -19.87
CA ASP A 14 30.83 40.23 -19.31
C ASP A 14 31.92 39.19 -18.98
N LEU A 15 32.73 38.88 -19.98
CA LEU A 15 33.84 37.96 -19.92
C LEU A 15 35.10 38.61 -19.32
N ALA A 16 35.05 39.85 -18.85
CA ALA A 16 36.21 40.59 -18.33
C ALA A 16 36.64 40.13 -16.92
N GLU A 17 35.77 39.45 -16.18
CA GLU A 17 36.14 38.87 -14.89
C GLU A 17 36.91 37.56 -15.04
N LYS A 18 38.06 37.50 -14.36
CA LYS A 18 38.92 36.30 -14.35
C LYS A 18 38.28 35.03 -13.80
N ASN A 19 37.27 35.18 -12.95
CA ASN A 19 36.60 34.06 -12.26
C ASN A 19 35.09 34.10 -12.55
N PHE A 20 34.55 32.98 -12.97
CA PHE A 20 33.10 32.80 -13.11
C PHE A 20 32.40 32.91 -11.75
N ARG A 21 31.40 33.76 -11.66
CA ARG A 21 30.56 33.96 -10.46
C ARG A 21 29.13 33.47 -10.77
N PRO A 22 28.78 32.21 -10.45
CA PRO A 22 27.46 31.64 -10.77
C PRO A 22 26.30 32.53 -10.31
N ALA A 23 26.34 32.98 -9.06
CA ALA A 23 25.28 33.79 -8.46
C ALA A 23 25.00 35.14 -9.17
N ALA A 24 25.95 35.65 -9.94
CA ALA A 24 25.80 36.90 -10.69
C ALA A 24 25.21 36.70 -12.12
N VAL A 25 25.17 35.45 -12.59
CA VAL A 25 24.87 35.15 -13.99
C VAL A 25 23.70 34.20 -14.16
N GLU A 26 23.65 33.14 -13.36
CA GLU A 26 22.78 31.98 -13.62
C GLU A 26 21.29 32.32 -13.59
N ALA A 27 20.83 33.10 -12.62
CA ALA A 27 19.42 33.44 -12.48
C ALA A 27 18.88 34.24 -13.69
N ASP A 28 19.60 35.28 -14.12
CA ASP A 28 19.20 36.11 -15.25
C ASP A 28 19.31 35.35 -16.56
N LEU A 29 20.32 34.50 -16.71
CA LEU A 29 20.50 33.68 -17.89
C LEU A 29 19.38 32.65 -18.02
N TYR A 30 18.98 32.00 -16.92
CA TYR A 30 17.89 31.04 -16.94
C TYR A 30 16.55 31.69 -17.29
N LEU A 31 16.23 32.85 -16.69
CA LEU A 31 15.02 33.63 -17.02
C LEU A 31 14.99 34.04 -18.49
N TRP A 32 16.15 34.44 -19.06
CA TRP A 32 16.24 34.74 -20.46
C TRP A 32 15.96 33.51 -21.32
N TRP A 33 16.49 32.33 -20.98
CA TRP A 33 16.19 31.10 -21.73
C TRP A 33 14.70 30.75 -21.68
N GLU A 34 14.08 30.86 -20.50
CA GLU A 34 12.65 30.56 -20.32
C GLU A 34 11.78 31.52 -21.14
N HIS A 35 12.01 32.84 -21.04
CA HIS A 35 11.24 33.86 -21.74
C HIS A 35 11.47 33.81 -23.27
N SER A 36 12.64 33.42 -23.73
CA SER A 36 12.93 33.25 -25.14
C SER A 36 12.29 31.99 -25.75
N GLY A 37 11.68 31.14 -24.95
CA GLY A 37 10.97 29.95 -25.42
C GLY A 37 11.91 28.82 -25.90
N PHE A 38 13.19 28.85 -25.52
CA PHE A 38 14.15 27.83 -25.96
C PHE A 38 13.83 26.42 -25.46
N PHE A 39 13.03 26.28 -24.43
CA PHE A 39 12.63 25.00 -23.87
C PHE A 39 11.34 24.46 -24.47
N THR A 40 10.62 25.26 -25.23
CA THR A 40 9.37 24.87 -25.89
C THR A 40 9.68 24.28 -27.28
N PRO A 41 9.16 23.09 -27.63
CA PRO A 41 9.43 22.47 -28.92
C PRO A 41 8.82 23.24 -30.06
N ASP A 42 9.53 23.32 -31.20
CA ASP A 42 8.97 23.77 -32.46
C ASP A 42 8.24 22.61 -33.15
N GLU A 43 6.92 22.60 -33.04
CA GLU A 43 6.06 21.54 -33.60
C GLU A 43 6.03 21.53 -35.15
N LYS A 44 6.56 22.56 -35.78
CA LYS A 44 6.57 22.70 -37.25
C LYS A 44 7.84 22.15 -37.90
N ALA A 45 8.82 21.74 -37.14
CA ALA A 45 10.14 21.34 -37.64
C ALA A 45 10.14 20.08 -38.52
N GLY A 46 9.04 19.32 -38.62
CA GLY A 46 8.90 18.15 -39.49
C GLY A 46 9.80 16.95 -39.10
N ALA A 47 10.66 17.11 -38.13
CA ALA A 47 11.52 16.05 -37.59
C ALA A 47 10.77 15.18 -36.55
N LYS A 48 11.25 13.98 -36.34
CA LYS A 48 10.72 13.09 -35.30
C LYS A 48 10.91 13.73 -33.91
N PRO A 49 9.82 13.95 -33.13
CA PRO A 49 9.94 14.59 -31.84
C PRO A 49 10.57 13.66 -30.81
N PHE A 50 11.33 14.24 -29.88
CA PHE A 50 11.76 13.61 -28.64
C PHE A 50 10.92 14.16 -27.48
N VAL A 51 10.22 13.28 -26.76
CA VAL A 51 9.33 13.66 -25.65
C VAL A 51 9.73 12.91 -24.39
N MET A 52 9.95 13.64 -23.33
CA MET A 52 10.32 13.11 -22.02
C MET A 52 9.47 13.79 -20.95
N MET A 53 9.03 13.02 -19.97
CA MET A 53 8.35 13.51 -18.78
C MET A 53 9.32 13.45 -17.60
N LEU A 54 9.42 14.54 -16.85
CA LEU A 54 10.13 14.53 -15.57
C LEU A 54 9.47 13.50 -14.64
N PRO A 55 10.21 12.55 -14.04
CA PRO A 55 9.70 11.79 -12.91
C PRO A 55 9.28 12.76 -11.79
N LEU A 56 7.98 12.84 -11.54
CA LEU A 56 7.41 13.92 -10.74
C LEU A 56 7.94 13.89 -9.30
N PRO A 57 8.73 14.87 -8.84
CA PRO A 57 9.18 14.90 -7.46
C PRO A 57 7.99 15.06 -6.51
N ASN A 58 8.04 14.32 -5.40
CA ASN A 58 7.06 14.38 -4.33
C ASN A 58 7.18 15.72 -3.57
N ILE A 59 6.05 16.37 -3.30
CA ILE A 59 6.02 17.62 -2.51
C ILE A 59 6.12 17.28 -1.02
N THR A 60 7.24 16.69 -0.61
CA THR A 60 7.52 16.27 0.78
C THR A 60 8.66 17.06 1.42
N GLY A 61 9.24 18.00 0.70
CA GLY A 61 10.36 18.83 1.13
C GLY A 61 11.21 19.28 -0.06
N ASP A 62 12.45 19.68 0.24
CA ASP A 62 13.42 20.10 -0.78
C ASP A 62 13.93 18.93 -1.63
N LEU A 63 14.39 19.25 -2.83
CA LEU A 63 15.10 18.29 -3.66
C LEU A 63 16.42 17.88 -3.00
N HIS A 64 16.80 16.64 -3.14
CA HIS A 64 18.09 16.11 -2.65
C HIS A 64 19.05 15.85 -3.81
N LEU A 65 20.31 15.52 -3.52
CA LEU A 65 21.36 15.31 -4.50
C LEU A 65 21.01 14.26 -5.57
N GLY A 66 20.24 13.22 -5.21
CA GLY A 66 19.74 12.23 -6.18
C GLY A 66 18.84 12.83 -7.25
N HIS A 67 17.98 13.79 -6.89
CA HIS A 67 17.19 14.54 -7.86
C HIS A 67 18.09 15.42 -8.75
N ALA A 68 19.09 16.10 -8.17
CA ALA A 68 20.00 16.92 -8.95
C ALA A 68 20.78 16.10 -9.98
N LEU A 69 21.26 14.91 -9.61
CA LEU A 69 21.96 14.00 -10.51
C LEU A 69 21.02 13.45 -11.60
N GLY A 70 19.81 13.02 -11.23
CA GLY A 70 18.83 12.47 -12.18
C GLY A 70 18.35 13.52 -13.16
N PHE A 71 17.84 14.63 -12.65
CA PHE A 71 17.20 15.66 -13.48
C PHE A 71 18.25 16.54 -14.19
N GLY A 72 19.14 17.18 -13.43
CA GLY A 72 20.16 18.06 -14.01
C GLY A 72 21.28 17.33 -14.71
N GLY A 73 21.67 16.14 -14.25
CA GLY A 73 22.76 15.36 -14.84
C GLY A 73 22.31 14.53 -16.04
N TYR A 74 21.34 13.64 -15.89
CA TYR A 74 20.98 12.69 -16.95
C TYR A 74 19.87 13.18 -17.86
N GLU A 75 18.77 13.64 -17.31
CA GLU A 75 17.59 13.96 -18.10
C GLU A 75 17.75 15.26 -18.90
N ASP A 76 18.34 16.29 -18.27
CA ASP A 76 18.60 17.56 -18.97
C ASP A 76 19.66 17.39 -20.07
N LEU A 77 20.68 16.53 -19.83
CA LEU A 77 21.64 16.17 -20.87
C LEU A 77 20.94 15.57 -22.09
N MET A 78 20.00 14.67 -21.91
CA MET A 78 19.23 14.06 -23.01
C MET A 78 18.39 15.10 -23.73
N ALA A 79 17.68 15.97 -22.99
CA ALA A 79 16.87 17.02 -23.58
C ALA A 79 17.72 17.99 -24.42
N ARG A 80 18.88 18.43 -23.90
CA ARG A 80 19.81 19.31 -24.61
C ARG A 80 20.42 18.63 -25.84
N TYR A 81 20.82 17.38 -25.73
CA TYR A 81 21.37 16.60 -26.85
C TYR A 81 20.40 16.54 -28.02
N HIS A 82 19.12 16.22 -27.77
CA HIS A 82 18.10 16.15 -28.84
C HIS A 82 17.79 17.52 -29.43
N ARG A 83 17.74 18.60 -28.62
CA ARG A 83 17.61 19.97 -29.15
C ARG A 83 18.78 20.37 -30.04
N MET A 84 20.03 20.03 -29.64
CA MET A 84 21.21 20.33 -30.47
C MET A 84 21.21 19.57 -31.78
N ARG A 85 20.54 18.43 -31.88
CA ARG A 85 20.31 17.70 -33.14
C ARG A 85 19.20 18.31 -34.02
N GLY A 86 18.53 19.36 -33.56
CA GLY A 86 17.40 19.95 -34.25
C GLY A 86 16.09 19.19 -34.14
N GLU A 87 15.99 18.25 -33.20
CA GLU A 87 14.77 17.48 -32.94
C GLU A 87 13.80 18.29 -32.08
N PRO A 88 12.51 18.38 -32.41
CA PRO A 88 11.51 19.01 -31.55
C PRO A 88 11.47 18.29 -30.20
N THR A 89 11.98 18.95 -29.14
CA THR A 89 12.18 18.30 -27.86
C THR A 89 11.30 18.89 -26.77
N LEU A 90 10.41 18.06 -26.24
CA LEU A 90 9.57 18.38 -25.07
C LEU A 90 10.10 17.65 -23.84
N TRP A 91 10.56 18.39 -22.84
CA TRP A 91 10.76 17.86 -21.50
C TRP A 91 9.75 18.53 -20.54
N MET A 92 8.78 17.75 -20.11
CA MET A 92 7.60 18.25 -19.42
C MET A 92 7.83 18.29 -17.91
N PRO A 93 7.71 19.46 -17.24
CA PRO A 93 7.79 19.58 -15.79
C PRO A 93 6.54 19.08 -15.08
N GLY A 94 6.72 18.73 -13.81
CA GLY A 94 5.58 18.42 -12.93
C GLY A 94 5.99 18.12 -11.50
N THR A 95 4.98 18.04 -10.63
CA THR A 95 5.14 17.70 -9.21
C THR A 95 4.04 16.72 -8.79
N ASP A 96 4.38 15.84 -7.83
CA ASP A 96 3.44 14.87 -7.27
C ASP A 96 2.99 15.29 -5.87
N HIS A 97 1.68 15.23 -5.62
CA HIS A 97 1.11 15.49 -4.30
C HIS A 97 1.49 14.44 -3.24
N ALA A 98 2.01 13.30 -3.65
CA ALA A 98 2.58 12.22 -2.82
C ALA A 98 1.65 11.61 -1.76
N GLY A 99 0.37 11.91 -1.78
CA GLY A 99 -0.69 11.28 -0.98
C GLY A 99 -0.31 11.00 0.49
N ILE A 100 -0.14 9.71 0.83
CA ILE A 100 0.13 9.24 2.21
C ILE A 100 1.43 9.81 2.76
N ILE A 101 2.50 9.90 1.95
CA ILE A 101 3.81 10.40 2.42
C ILE A 101 3.72 11.88 2.81
N ALA A 102 3.07 12.71 1.99
CA ALA A 102 2.85 14.11 2.32
C ALA A 102 1.99 14.27 3.58
N GLN A 103 0.97 13.41 3.77
CA GLN A 103 0.18 13.40 4.99
C GLN A 103 1.06 13.12 6.22
N VAL A 104 1.93 12.13 6.18
CA VAL A 104 2.85 11.81 7.30
C VAL A 104 3.76 12.98 7.61
N VAL A 105 4.28 13.66 6.59
CA VAL A 105 5.15 14.84 6.78
C VAL A 105 4.38 15.97 7.48
N VAL A 106 3.17 16.29 7.01
CA VAL A 106 2.34 17.35 7.64
C VAL A 106 1.92 16.96 9.06
N GLU A 107 1.59 15.67 9.31
CA GLU A 107 1.31 15.19 10.67
C GLU A 107 2.52 15.37 11.61
N ASN A 108 3.73 15.11 11.12
CA ASN A 108 4.96 15.30 11.91
C ASN A 108 5.22 16.78 12.21
N GLU A 109 4.90 17.70 11.30
CA GLU A 109 5.00 19.15 11.57
C GLU A 109 3.98 19.59 12.63
N LEU A 110 2.73 19.19 12.49
CA LEU A 110 1.67 19.49 13.47
C LEU A 110 1.97 18.89 14.85
N ALA A 111 2.59 17.72 14.91
CA ALA A 111 2.98 17.07 16.16
C ALA A 111 4.02 17.90 16.97
N LYS A 112 4.84 18.72 16.31
CA LYS A 112 5.76 19.66 16.99
C LYS A 112 5.00 20.71 17.80
N GLU A 113 3.78 21.04 17.39
CA GLU A 113 2.86 21.95 18.06
C GLU A 113 1.88 21.22 19.00
N GLY A 114 2.02 19.91 19.15
CA GLY A 114 1.13 19.06 19.97
C GLY A 114 -0.25 18.81 19.36
N ILE A 115 -0.39 19.04 18.05
CA ILE A 115 -1.66 18.91 17.33
C ILE A 115 -1.70 17.58 16.57
N THR A 116 -2.83 16.86 16.66
CA THR A 116 -3.05 15.64 15.87
C THR A 116 -4.10 15.87 14.78
N ARG A 117 -4.03 15.11 13.69
CA ARG A 117 -5.04 15.16 12.61
C ARG A 117 -6.45 14.85 13.10
N GLN A 118 -6.58 13.99 14.14
CA GLN A 118 -7.87 13.63 14.74
C GLN A 118 -8.50 14.81 15.47
N GLN A 119 -7.69 15.64 16.14
CA GLN A 119 -8.15 16.86 16.80
C GLN A 119 -8.58 17.93 15.79
N LEU A 120 -7.86 18.06 14.66
CA LEU A 120 -8.23 19.00 13.60
C LEU A 120 -9.50 18.60 12.86
N GLY A 121 -9.69 17.29 12.63
CA GLY A 121 -10.66 16.76 11.70
C GLY A 121 -10.26 16.96 10.24
N ARG A 122 -11.04 16.34 9.32
CA ARG A 122 -10.67 16.23 7.90
C ARG A 122 -10.50 17.60 7.20
N GLU A 123 -11.43 18.52 7.40
CA GLU A 123 -11.43 19.79 6.67
C GLU A 123 -10.21 20.63 7.00
N LYS A 124 -9.95 20.88 8.28
CA LYS A 124 -8.80 21.67 8.73
C LYS A 124 -7.46 20.99 8.40
N PHE A 125 -7.42 19.64 8.47
CA PHE A 125 -6.22 18.93 8.07
C PHE A 125 -5.92 19.10 6.58
N LEU A 126 -6.95 19.10 5.71
CA LEU A 126 -6.77 19.38 4.29
C LEU A 126 -6.29 20.82 4.02
N GLU A 127 -6.71 21.80 4.83
CA GLU A 127 -6.20 23.17 4.76
C GLU A 127 -4.69 23.20 5.03
N GLU A 128 -4.22 22.48 6.06
CA GLU A 128 -2.78 22.37 6.35
C GLU A 128 -2.02 21.66 5.24
N MET A 129 -2.60 20.61 4.65
CA MET A 129 -2.03 19.94 3.47
C MET A 129 -1.86 20.90 2.29
N TRP A 130 -2.86 21.77 2.00
CA TRP A 130 -2.76 22.74 0.92
C TRP A 130 -1.73 23.84 1.23
N LYS A 131 -1.62 24.33 2.48
CA LYS A 131 -0.56 25.25 2.88
C LYS A 131 0.83 24.67 2.64
N TRP A 132 1.02 23.38 2.96
CA TRP A 132 2.26 22.66 2.66
C TRP A 132 2.56 22.62 1.16
N MET A 133 1.57 22.28 0.34
CA MET A 133 1.69 22.22 -1.12
C MET A 133 2.05 23.58 -1.71
N ASP A 134 1.38 24.64 -1.27
CA ASP A 134 1.59 26.01 -1.76
C ASP A 134 2.99 26.54 -1.37
N HIS A 135 3.56 26.07 -0.27
CA HIS A 135 4.91 26.43 0.15
C HIS A 135 5.99 25.65 -0.63
N TYR A 136 5.88 24.34 -0.71
CA TYR A 136 6.96 23.51 -1.25
C TYR A 136 6.94 23.35 -2.77
N ARG A 137 5.81 23.42 -3.42
CA ARG A 137 5.72 23.29 -4.88
C ARG A 137 6.51 24.38 -5.60
N PRO A 138 6.33 25.68 -5.33
CA PRO A 138 7.15 26.72 -5.97
C PRO A 138 8.64 26.59 -5.64
N ARG A 139 8.97 26.10 -4.44
CA ARG A 139 10.33 25.89 -4.00
C ARG A 139 11.03 24.79 -4.80
N ILE A 140 10.36 23.65 -5.04
CA ILE A 140 10.86 22.57 -5.90
C ILE A 140 11.05 23.08 -7.33
N GLU A 141 10.07 23.80 -7.89
CA GLU A 141 10.17 24.39 -9.23
C GLU A 141 11.32 25.38 -9.33
N GLY A 142 11.55 26.17 -8.27
CA GLY A 142 12.71 27.09 -8.16
C GLY A 142 14.04 26.33 -8.11
N GLN A 143 14.13 25.24 -7.36
CA GLN A 143 15.33 24.41 -7.29
C GLN A 143 15.68 23.78 -8.63
N LEU A 144 14.68 23.33 -9.40
CA LEU A 144 14.89 22.83 -10.77
C LEU A 144 15.43 23.93 -11.72
N ARG A 145 15.00 25.20 -11.54
CA ARG A 145 15.54 26.34 -12.30
C ARG A 145 16.99 26.62 -11.91
N ILE A 146 17.30 26.58 -10.60
CA ILE A 146 18.68 26.75 -10.12
C ILE A 146 19.61 25.65 -10.66
N LEU A 147 19.12 24.41 -10.80
CA LEU A 147 19.86 23.31 -11.43
C LEU A 147 20.05 23.51 -12.95
N GLY A 148 19.42 24.50 -13.56
CA GLY A 148 19.49 24.76 -14.98
C GLY A 148 18.66 23.80 -15.84
N CYS A 149 17.72 23.06 -15.26
CA CYS A 149 16.89 22.08 -15.97
C CYS A 149 16.08 22.74 -17.09
N SER A 150 16.27 22.34 -18.33
CA SER A 150 15.64 22.93 -19.51
C SER A 150 14.22 22.42 -19.78
N LEU A 151 13.37 22.54 -18.75
CA LEU A 151 11.97 22.11 -18.73
C LEU A 151 11.07 23.12 -19.46
N ASP A 152 10.04 22.64 -20.15
CA ASP A 152 9.02 23.50 -20.77
C ASP A 152 8.01 24.01 -19.72
N TRP A 153 8.33 25.12 -19.08
CA TRP A 153 7.52 25.74 -18.04
C TRP A 153 6.18 26.33 -18.54
N SER A 154 5.95 26.35 -19.84
CA SER A 154 4.62 26.68 -20.38
C SER A 154 3.59 25.57 -20.15
N ARG A 155 4.03 24.37 -19.77
CA ARG A 155 3.22 23.16 -19.58
C ARG A 155 3.45 22.48 -18.23
N PRO A 156 3.45 23.21 -17.09
CA PRO A 156 3.64 22.60 -15.78
C PRO A 156 2.48 21.66 -15.47
N ASN A 157 2.79 20.56 -14.78
CA ASN A 157 1.81 19.56 -14.37
C ASN A 157 1.80 19.38 -12.87
N PHE A 158 0.63 19.18 -12.30
CA PHE A 158 0.45 18.81 -10.91
C PHE A 158 -0.60 17.71 -10.82
N THR A 159 -0.30 16.63 -10.09
CA THR A 159 -1.14 15.43 -10.04
C THR A 159 -2.56 15.68 -9.51
N MET A 160 -2.76 16.76 -8.71
CA MET A 160 -4.09 17.14 -8.18
C MET A 160 -4.82 18.19 -9.00
N GLU A 161 -4.31 18.61 -10.15
CA GLU A 161 -5.03 19.57 -10.98
C GLU A 161 -6.31 18.97 -11.63
N PRO A 162 -7.32 19.78 -11.96
CA PRO A 162 -8.63 19.28 -12.44
C PRO A 162 -8.54 18.37 -13.66
N SER A 163 -7.61 18.62 -14.58
CA SER A 163 -7.39 17.82 -15.78
C SER A 163 -6.96 16.40 -15.43
N LYS A 164 -6.05 16.24 -14.47
CA LYS A 164 -5.53 14.95 -14.00
C LYS A 164 -6.58 14.19 -13.19
N GLN A 165 -7.32 14.88 -12.32
CA GLN A 165 -8.45 14.30 -11.61
C GLN A 165 -9.51 13.75 -12.58
N ARG A 166 -9.82 14.47 -13.66
CA ARG A 166 -10.74 13.99 -14.71
C ARG A 166 -10.19 12.74 -15.38
N ALA A 167 -8.90 12.71 -15.71
CA ALA A 167 -8.25 11.56 -16.35
C ALA A 167 -8.35 10.31 -15.45
N VAL A 168 -8.00 10.44 -14.16
CA VAL A 168 -8.09 9.35 -13.17
C VAL A 168 -9.52 8.84 -13.04
N ARG A 169 -10.51 9.73 -12.87
CA ARG A 169 -11.93 9.33 -12.78
C ARG A 169 -12.44 8.64 -14.04
N THR A 170 -12.04 9.15 -15.21
CA THR A 170 -12.42 8.54 -16.49
C THR A 170 -11.83 7.14 -16.63
N HIS A 171 -10.57 6.96 -16.26
CA HIS A 171 -9.90 5.66 -16.28
C HIS A 171 -10.58 4.68 -15.32
N PHE A 172 -10.85 5.09 -14.08
CA PHE A 172 -11.57 4.31 -13.09
C PHE A 172 -12.93 3.82 -13.62
N ILE A 173 -13.73 4.72 -14.19
CA ILE A 173 -15.03 4.38 -14.75
C ILE A 173 -14.90 3.36 -15.90
N ARG A 174 -13.90 3.54 -16.78
CA ARG A 174 -13.63 2.61 -17.89
C ARG A 174 -13.25 1.21 -17.40
N LEU A 175 -12.39 1.12 -16.38
CA LEU A 175 -12.02 -0.16 -15.77
C LEU A 175 -13.22 -0.85 -15.13
N HIS A 176 -14.05 -0.10 -14.40
CA HIS A 176 -15.28 -0.63 -13.80
C HIS A 176 -16.25 -1.16 -14.87
N LYS A 177 -16.48 -0.41 -15.96
CA LYS A 177 -17.34 -0.85 -17.07
C LYS A 177 -16.84 -2.09 -17.78
N LYS A 178 -15.52 -2.33 -17.78
CA LYS A 178 -14.89 -3.55 -18.35
C LYS A 178 -14.85 -4.72 -17.37
N GLY A 179 -15.34 -4.56 -16.13
CA GLY A 179 -15.31 -5.61 -15.11
C GLY A 179 -13.95 -5.84 -14.44
N HIS A 180 -12.92 -5.02 -14.77
CA HIS A 180 -11.59 -5.13 -14.16
C HIS A 180 -11.53 -4.51 -12.75
N LEU A 181 -12.50 -3.66 -12.43
CA LEU A 181 -12.62 -3.02 -11.12
C LEU A 181 -13.98 -3.38 -10.52
N TYR A 182 -13.96 -3.93 -9.33
CA TYR A 182 -15.17 -4.27 -8.57
C TYR A 182 -14.94 -4.01 -7.08
N ARG A 183 -16.02 -3.91 -6.32
CA ARG A 183 -15.97 -3.83 -4.86
C ARG A 183 -16.17 -5.22 -4.27
N GLY A 184 -15.26 -5.65 -3.40
CA GLY A 184 -15.35 -6.94 -2.71
C GLY A 184 -14.47 -6.93 -1.45
N ASP A 185 -14.75 -7.89 -0.56
CA ASP A 185 -13.91 -8.12 0.60
C ASP A 185 -12.60 -8.80 0.17
N ARG A 186 -11.52 -8.45 0.86
CA ARG A 186 -10.18 -9.04 0.70
C ARG A 186 -9.49 -9.06 2.04
N ILE A 187 -8.64 -10.05 2.26
CA ILE A 187 -7.70 -10.02 3.37
C ILE A 187 -6.58 -9.05 3.01
N VAL A 188 -6.24 -8.18 3.96
CA VAL A 188 -5.21 -7.14 3.80
C VAL A 188 -4.36 -7.05 5.06
N HIS A 189 -3.12 -6.58 4.91
CA HIS A 189 -2.31 -6.21 6.06
C HIS A 189 -2.85 -4.93 6.68
N TRP A 190 -3.32 -5.01 7.91
CA TRP A 190 -3.89 -3.89 8.65
C TRP A 190 -3.01 -3.48 9.82
N CYS A 191 -2.60 -2.22 9.88
CA CYS A 191 -1.85 -1.67 11.01
C CYS A 191 -2.79 -1.15 12.10
N LEU A 192 -2.66 -1.71 13.30
CA LEU A 192 -3.46 -1.27 14.45
C LEU A 192 -3.07 0.13 14.94
N LYS A 193 -1.80 0.52 14.79
CA LYS A 193 -1.30 1.84 15.21
C LYS A 193 -1.78 2.93 14.26
N ASP A 194 -1.55 2.73 12.97
CA ASP A 194 -1.78 3.77 11.97
C ASP A 194 -3.21 3.72 11.39
N GLN A 195 -3.99 2.68 11.75
CA GLN A 195 -5.39 2.49 11.34
C GLN A 195 -5.55 2.55 9.80
N THR A 196 -4.62 1.90 9.11
CA THR A 196 -4.58 1.83 7.64
C THR A 196 -4.11 0.47 7.15
N THR A 197 -4.27 0.22 5.87
CA THR A 197 -3.73 -0.97 5.18
C THR A 197 -2.34 -0.69 4.67
N TYR A 198 -1.51 -1.73 4.62
CA TYR A 198 -0.21 -1.73 3.96
C TYR A 198 -0.21 -2.69 2.79
N SER A 199 0.57 -2.35 1.75
CA SER A 199 0.89 -3.28 0.67
C SER A 199 1.91 -4.33 1.13
N ASP A 200 2.02 -5.43 0.41
CA ASP A 200 3.00 -6.49 0.71
C ASP A 200 4.44 -5.97 0.70
N LEU A 201 4.74 -4.95 -0.11
CA LEU A 201 6.06 -4.31 -0.19
C LEU A 201 6.42 -3.50 1.07
N GLU A 202 5.43 -3.06 1.84
CA GLU A 202 5.61 -2.28 3.08
C GLU A 202 5.69 -3.16 4.33
N VAL A 203 5.43 -4.47 4.20
CA VAL A 203 5.45 -5.43 5.29
C VAL A 203 6.78 -6.18 5.33
N LYS A 204 7.41 -6.22 6.51
CA LYS A 204 8.59 -7.04 6.75
C LYS A 204 8.18 -8.30 7.50
N HIS A 205 8.42 -9.44 6.88
CA HIS A 205 8.26 -10.72 7.56
C HIS A 205 9.44 -10.95 8.50
N ILE A 206 9.13 -11.30 9.75
CA ILE A 206 10.11 -11.64 10.77
C ILE A 206 9.85 -13.06 11.26
N THR A 207 10.90 -13.86 11.31
CA THR A 207 10.83 -15.19 11.91
C THR A 207 10.76 -15.08 13.42
N ARG A 208 9.78 -15.74 14.05
CA ARG A 208 9.65 -15.79 15.49
C ARG A 208 9.30 -17.19 15.98
N THR A 209 9.61 -17.47 17.23
CA THR A 209 9.13 -18.67 17.91
C THR A 209 7.83 -18.33 18.64
N ASP A 210 6.80 -19.13 18.42
CA ASP A 210 5.48 -19.00 19.02
C ASP A 210 5.03 -20.40 19.52
N THR A 211 3.82 -20.48 20.06
CA THR A 211 3.24 -21.75 20.48
C THR A 211 2.26 -22.25 19.43
N LEU A 212 2.34 -23.51 19.09
CA LEU A 212 1.37 -24.24 18.29
C LEU A 212 0.45 -25.03 19.20
N TRP A 213 -0.84 -24.71 19.20
CA TRP A 213 -1.86 -25.36 20.00
C TRP A 213 -2.61 -26.41 19.19
N TYR A 214 -2.67 -27.66 19.68
CA TYR A 214 -3.45 -28.74 19.10
C TYR A 214 -4.80 -28.83 19.78
N VAL A 215 -5.87 -28.59 19.02
CA VAL A 215 -7.23 -28.41 19.54
C VAL A 215 -8.15 -29.47 18.94
N ARG A 216 -8.87 -30.18 19.79
CA ARG A 216 -9.88 -31.16 19.40
C ARG A 216 -11.20 -30.48 19.11
N TYR A 217 -11.81 -30.82 17.98
CA TYR A 217 -13.17 -30.45 17.60
C TYR A 217 -14.09 -31.64 17.86
N PRO A 218 -15.05 -31.54 18.78
CA PRO A 218 -16.00 -32.61 19.05
C PRO A 218 -16.85 -32.91 17.80
N TRP A 219 -17.19 -34.16 17.60
CA TRP A 219 -18.18 -34.54 16.60
C TRP A 219 -19.55 -33.97 16.95
N ALA A 220 -20.26 -33.44 15.96
CA ALA A 220 -21.59 -32.88 16.16
C ALA A 220 -22.66 -33.98 16.31
N ASP A 221 -22.43 -35.15 15.71
CA ASP A 221 -23.29 -36.32 15.77
C ASP A 221 -22.51 -37.55 16.27
N PRO A 222 -23.17 -38.58 16.83
CA PRO A 222 -22.52 -39.81 17.23
C PRO A 222 -21.79 -40.47 16.07
N MET A 223 -20.55 -40.83 16.27
CA MET A 223 -19.72 -41.48 15.27
C MET A 223 -19.46 -42.96 15.63
N PRO A 224 -19.21 -43.83 14.64
CA PRO A 224 -18.85 -45.22 14.91
C PRO A 224 -17.65 -45.37 15.85
N PRO A 225 -17.61 -46.43 16.68
CA PRO A 225 -16.46 -46.70 17.52
C PRO A 225 -15.17 -46.78 16.68
N GLY A 226 -14.10 -46.16 17.18
CA GLY A 226 -12.81 -46.11 16.50
C GLY A 226 -12.64 -44.97 15.50
N THR A 227 -13.65 -44.12 15.27
CA THR A 227 -13.48 -42.92 14.46
C THR A 227 -12.44 -41.97 15.07
N PRO A 228 -11.41 -41.54 14.31
CA PRO A 228 -10.36 -40.68 14.86
C PRO A 228 -10.92 -39.30 15.26
N PRO A 229 -10.39 -38.69 16.31
CA PRO A 229 -10.79 -37.32 16.68
C PRO A 229 -10.30 -36.32 15.64
N VAL A 230 -11.10 -35.29 15.39
CA VAL A 230 -10.66 -34.15 14.58
C VAL A 230 -9.82 -33.23 15.46
N ILE A 231 -8.53 -33.11 15.13
CA ILE A 231 -7.58 -32.25 15.83
C ILE A 231 -6.96 -31.31 14.80
N VAL A 232 -6.97 -30.01 15.09
CA VAL A 232 -6.29 -28.99 14.29
C VAL A 232 -5.14 -28.36 15.07
N ALA A 233 -4.12 -27.90 14.38
CA ALA A 233 -3.01 -27.16 14.97
C ALA A 233 -3.09 -25.68 14.56
N THR A 234 -2.97 -24.76 15.51
CA THR A 234 -3.06 -23.32 15.24
C THR A 234 -2.14 -22.51 16.14
N THR A 235 -1.57 -21.43 15.61
CA THR A 235 -0.86 -20.40 16.38
C THR A 235 -1.78 -19.26 16.84
N ARG A 236 -3.07 -19.29 16.41
CA ARG A 236 -4.03 -18.21 16.66
C ARG A 236 -5.36 -18.74 17.25
N PRO A 237 -5.36 -19.33 18.44
CA PRO A 237 -6.57 -19.90 19.03
C PRO A 237 -7.70 -18.89 19.25
N GLU A 238 -7.42 -17.60 19.38
CA GLU A 238 -8.44 -16.53 19.46
C GLU A 238 -9.36 -16.48 18.26
N THR A 239 -8.94 -16.98 17.08
CA THR A 239 -9.74 -16.97 15.86
C THR A 239 -10.67 -18.18 15.73
N ILE A 240 -10.52 -19.23 16.52
CA ILE A 240 -11.32 -20.47 16.47
C ILE A 240 -12.83 -20.19 16.50
N VAL A 241 -13.25 -19.22 17.29
CA VAL A 241 -14.67 -18.84 17.39
C VAL A 241 -15.28 -18.33 16.07
N ALA A 242 -14.43 -18.02 15.08
CA ALA A 242 -14.85 -17.62 13.72
C ALA A 242 -14.70 -18.74 12.65
N ASP A 243 -14.32 -19.96 13.03
CA ASP A 243 -14.16 -21.06 12.08
C ASP A 243 -15.50 -21.44 11.44
N VAL A 244 -15.47 -21.70 10.15
CA VAL A 244 -16.65 -22.00 9.33
C VAL A 244 -16.59 -23.37 8.64
N ALA A 245 -15.41 -23.98 8.60
CA ALA A 245 -15.18 -25.34 8.13
C ALA A 245 -13.88 -25.91 8.70
N ILE A 246 -13.69 -27.21 8.56
CA ILE A 246 -12.39 -27.88 8.63
C ILE A 246 -12.07 -28.38 7.23
N ALA A 247 -10.92 -28.00 6.67
CA ALA A 247 -10.47 -28.48 5.37
C ALA A 247 -9.44 -29.60 5.52
N VAL A 248 -9.48 -30.58 4.62
CA VAL A 248 -8.55 -31.70 4.52
C VAL A 248 -8.15 -31.91 3.08
N HIS A 249 -6.99 -32.48 2.81
CA HIS A 249 -6.60 -32.79 1.43
C HIS A 249 -7.49 -33.91 0.86
N PRO A 250 -7.99 -33.81 -0.39
CA PRO A 250 -8.88 -34.82 -1.00
C PRO A 250 -8.25 -36.19 -1.08
N ASP A 251 -6.94 -36.31 -1.23
CA ASP A 251 -6.21 -37.57 -1.34
C ASP A 251 -5.70 -38.10 0.01
N ASP A 252 -6.01 -37.42 1.12
CA ASP A 252 -5.63 -37.91 2.43
C ASP A 252 -6.61 -39.00 2.94
N GLU A 253 -6.19 -40.23 2.83
CA GLU A 253 -7.00 -41.41 3.23
C GLU A 253 -7.46 -41.40 4.68
N ARG A 254 -6.76 -40.65 5.56
CA ARG A 254 -7.15 -40.51 6.98
C ARG A 254 -8.50 -39.78 7.11
N TRP A 255 -8.79 -38.86 6.19
CA TRP A 255 -9.92 -37.94 6.29
C TRP A 255 -11.00 -38.18 5.24
N LYS A 256 -10.70 -38.89 4.16
CA LYS A 256 -11.56 -39.09 2.99
C LYS A 256 -13.00 -39.54 3.35
N ALA A 257 -13.12 -40.48 4.26
CA ALA A 257 -14.43 -41.01 4.72
C ALA A 257 -15.18 -40.01 5.64
N LEU A 258 -14.53 -38.98 6.11
CA LEU A 258 -15.06 -37.99 7.08
C LEU A 258 -15.47 -36.69 6.40
N VAL A 259 -15.16 -36.49 5.13
CA VAL A 259 -15.61 -35.32 4.34
C VAL A 259 -17.15 -35.28 4.32
N GLY A 260 -17.71 -34.11 4.57
CA GLY A 260 -19.13 -33.87 4.68
C GLY A 260 -19.73 -34.11 6.08
N LYS A 261 -18.96 -34.69 7.04
CA LYS A 261 -19.38 -34.80 8.44
C LYS A 261 -19.28 -33.47 9.15
N ASP A 262 -20.02 -33.34 10.25
CA ASP A 262 -20.07 -32.11 11.03
C ASP A 262 -19.30 -32.23 12.35
N VAL A 263 -18.58 -31.18 12.72
CA VAL A 263 -17.93 -31.00 14.00
C VAL A 263 -18.43 -29.73 14.69
N LEU A 264 -18.20 -29.62 15.99
CA LEU A 264 -18.54 -28.45 16.81
C LEU A 264 -17.34 -27.55 17.01
N VAL A 265 -17.49 -26.27 16.72
CA VAL A 265 -16.45 -25.26 17.02
C VAL A 265 -16.35 -25.11 18.53
N PRO A 266 -15.14 -25.29 19.11
CA PRO A 266 -14.92 -25.08 20.54
C PRO A 266 -15.41 -23.72 21.05
N ALA A 267 -15.93 -23.68 22.27
CA ALA A 267 -16.43 -22.51 22.98
C ALA A 267 -17.72 -21.87 22.44
N VAL A 268 -18.11 -22.09 21.18
CA VAL A 268 -19.34 -21.53 20.57
C VAL A 268 -20.30 -22.61 20.04
N GLU A 269 -19.91 -23.88 20.04
CA GLU A 269 -20.71 -25.06 19.67
C GLU A 269 -21.40 -24.97 18.30
N ARG A 270 -20.90 -24.09 17.42
CA ARG A 270 -21.42 -23.95 16.04
C ARG A 270 -21.05 -25.18 15.25
N ARG A 271 -22.02 -25.74 14.50
CA ARG A 271 -21.80 -26.86 13.58
C ARG A 271 -21.08 -26.35 12.32
N ILE A 272 -19.99 -27.00 11.96
CA ILE A 272 -19.22 -26.75 10.73
C ILE A 272 -18.87 -28.07 10.04
N LYS A 273 -18.71 -28.04 8.72
CA LYS A 273 -18.44 -29.23 7.91
C LYS A 273 -16.94 -29.47 7.73
N ILE A 274 -16.60 -30.75 7.58
CA ILE A 274 -15.32 -31.15 7.00
C ILE A 274 -15.46 -31.09 5.48
N ILE A 275 -14.59 -30.32 4.83
CA ILE A 275 -14.54 -30.13 3.37
C ILE A 275 -13.23 -30.66 2.82
N ALA A 276 -13.18 -30.98 1.51
CA ALA A 276 -11.96 -31.38 0.83
C ALA A 276 -11.44 -30.20 -0.02
N ASP A 277 -10.15 -29.81 0.14
CA ASP A 277 -9.52 -28.77 -0.66
C ASP A 277 -8.03 -29.08 -0.89
N GLU A 278 -7.57 -28.93 -2.14
CA GLU A 278 -6.20 -29.23 -2.57
C GLU A 278 -5.14 -28.28 -1.95
N ALA A 279 -5.54 -27.13 -1.41
CA ALA A 279 -4.63 -26.20 -0.75
C ALA A 279 -4.15 -26.67 0.64
N VAL A 280 -4.73 -27.75 1.18
CA VAL A 280 -4.31 -28.31 2.47
C VAL A 280 -3.08 -29.20 2.28
N ASP A 281 -2.00 -28.90 3.04
CA ASP A 281 -0.85 -29.80 3.11
C ASP A 281 -1.14 -30.97 4.08
N PRO A 282 -1.24 -32.23 3.62
CA PRO A 282 -1.52 -33.36 4.46
C PRO A 282 -0.39 -33.70 5.45
N ASN A 283 0.81 -33.15 5.22
CA ASN A 283 2.00 -33.41 6.06
C ASN A 283 2.23 -32.33 7.12
N PHE A 284 1.51 -31.20 7.04
CA PHE A 284 1.62 -30.13 8.02
C PHE A 284 0.64 -30.32 9.19
N GLY A 285 1.15 -30.27 10.41
CA GLY A 285 0.35 -30.41 11.64
C GLY A 285 -0.37 -31.76 11.70
N THR A 286 -1.69 -31.75 11.62
CA THR A 286 -2.54 -32.95 11.67
C THR A 286 -3.07 -33.35 10.30
N GLY A 287 -2.80 -32.56 9.24
CA GLY A 287 -3.43 -32.68 7.93
C GLY A 287 -4.88 -32.17 7.88
N ALA A 288 -5.38 -31.61 9.00
CA ALA A 288 -6.67 -30.94 9.08
C ALA A 288 -6.47 -29.46 9.41
N LEU A 289 -7.00 -28.57 8.56
CA LEU A 289 -6.88 -27.12 8.64
C LEU A 289 -8.23 -26.50 9.05
N LYS A 290 -8.25 -25.70 10.11
CA LYS A 290 -9.41 -24.88 10.43
C LYS A 290 -9.56 -23.75 9.41
N ILE A 291 -10.75 -23.43 8.97
CA ILE A 291 -11.00 -22.40 7.95
C ILE A 291 -11.69 -21.20 8.58
N THR A 292 -10.95 -20.09 8.61
CA THR A 292 -11.38 -18.80 9.17
C THR A 292 -11.23 -17.67 8.14
N PRO A 293 -12.11 -17.56 7.14
CA PRO A 293 -11.93 -16.67 5.99
C PRO A 293 -11.78 -15.18 6.35
N GLY A 294 -12.24 -14.76 7.52
CA GLY A 294 -12.12 -13.38 7.98
C GLY A 294 -10.74 -13.00 8.57
N HIS A 295 -9.81 -13.96 8.74
CA HIS A 295 -8.57 -13.76 9.48
C HIS A 295 -7.31 -14.37 8.87
N ASP A 296 -7.42 -15.06 7.72
CA ASP A 296 -6.30 -15.68 7.03
C ASP A 296 -6.53 -15.64 5.50
N GLN A 297 -5.43 -15.44 4.74
CA GLN A 297 -5.50 -15.31 3.28
C GLN A 297 -5.84 -16.65 2.62
N THR A 298 -5.18 -17.74 3.02
CA THR A 298 -5.43 -19.08 2.47
C THR A 298 -6.85 -19.54 2.80
N ASP A 299 -7.29 -19.31 4.05
CA ASP A 299 -8.64 -19.64 4.49
C ASP A 299 -9.70 -18.83 3.73
N PHE A 300 -9.39 -17.57 3.38
CA PHE A 300 -10.28 -16.74 2.55
C PHE A 300 -10.45 -17.31 1.15
N GLU A 301 -9.37 -17.73 0.52
CA GLU A 301 -9.39 -18.33 -0.83
C GLU A 301 -10.14 -19.67 -0.85
N ILE A 302 -9.90 -20.53 0.15
CA ILE A 302 -10.67 -21.78 0.36
C ILE A 302 -12.15 -21.42 0.57
N GLY A 303 -12.42 -20.45 1.43
CA GLY A 303 -13.77 -19.96 1.70
C GLY A 303 -14.52 -19.50 0.45
N GLN A 304 -13.84 -18.79 -0.45
CA GLN A 304 -14.42 -18.36 -1.73
C GLN A 304 -14.74 -19.55 -2.63
N ARG A 305 -13.83 -20.53 -2.77
CA ARG A 305 -14.07 -21.73 -3.59
C ARG A 305 -15.27 -22.54 -3.12
N HIS A 306 -15.47 -22.62 -1.79
CA HIS A 306 -16.55 -23.41 -1.17
C HIS A 306 -17.79 -22.59 -0.79
N GLY A 307 -17.85 -21.29 -1.11
CA GLY A 307 -18.97 -20.43 -0.78
C GLY A 307 -19.21 -20.26 0.73
N LEU A 308 -18.14 -20.29 1.55
CA LEU A 308 -18.24 -20.22 3.00
C LEU A 308 -18.41 -18.75 3.47
N PRO A 309 -19.10 -18.53 4.60
CA PRO A 309 -19.27 -17.18 5.15
C PRO A 309 -17.95 -16.61 5.67
N VAL A 310 -17.78 -15.30 5.57
CA VAL A 310 -16.65 -14.56 6.14
C VAL A 310 -17.06 -14.00 7.49
N LEU A 311 -16.57 -14.58 8.57
CA LEU A 311 -16.81 -14.12 9.94
C LEU A 311 -15.57 -13.38 10.47
N SER A 312 -15.76 -12.12 10.86
CA SER A 312 -14.72 -11.32 11.50
C SER A 312 -15.02 -11.13 12.99
N VAL A 313 -14.09 -11.58 13.84
CA VAL A 313 -14.21 -11.52 15.30
C VAL A 313 -13.20 -10.57 15.96
N ILE A 314 -12.38 -9.91 15.15
CA ILE A 314 -11.41 -8.90 15.60
C ILE A 314 -11.70 -7.61 14.81
N ASP A 315 -11.87 -6.48 15.50
CA ASP A 315 -12.12 -5.19 14.89
C ASP A 315 -10.82 -4.51 14.42
N LYS A 316 -10.97 -3.33 13.80
CA LYS A 316 -9.84 -2.53 13.31
C LYS A 316 -8.89 -2.04 14.41
N ARG A 317 -9.29 -2.06 15.68
CA ARG A 317 -8.48 -1.71 16.84
C ARG A 317 -7.80 -2.93 17.47
N GLY A 318 -8.04 -4.13 16.92
CA GLY A 318 -7.52 -5.38 17.47
C GLY A 318 -8.32 -5.93 18.64
N MET A 319 -9.53 -5.41 18.88
CA MET A 319 -10.42 -5.84 19.96
C MET A 319 -11.32 -6.98 19.50
N MET A 320 -11.59 -7.93 20.40
CA MET A 320 -12.53 -9.01 20.14
C MET A 320 -13.95 -8.46 20.06
N THR A 321 -14.61 -8.61 18.92
CA THR A 321 -15.96 -8.08 18.66
C THR A 321 -17.04 -8.88 19.41
N PRO A 322 -18.27 -8.39 19.51
CA PRO A 322 -19.39 -9.18 20.03
C PRO A 322 -19.63 -10.51 19.30
N ALA A 323 -19.25 -10.61 18.00
CA ALA A 323 -19.31 -11.85 17.23
C ALA A 323 -18.36 -12.94 17.77
N ALA A 324 -17.35 -12.58 18.55
CA ALA A 324 -16.47 -13.53 19.23
C ALA A 324 -17.15 -14.27 20.40
N GLY A 325 -18.40 -13.92 20.74
CA GLY A 325 -19.18 -14.58 21.79
C GLY A 325 -18.44 -14.55 23.14
N PRO A 326 -18.04 -15.72 23.68
CA PRO A 326 -17.41 -15.80 25.02
C PRO A 326 -16.02 -15.14 25.13
N LEU A 327 -15.46 -14.67 24.02
CA LEU A 327 -14.18 -13.96 23.98
C LEU A 327 -14.36 -12.44 23.74
N ALA A 328 -15.58 -11.93 23.62
CA ALA A 328 -15.85 -10.54 23.29
C ALA A 328 -15.33 -9.55 24.35
N GLY A 329 -14.81 -8.40 23.92
CA GLY A 329 -14.45 -7.26 24.75
C GLY A 329 -12.95 -6.97 24.85
N PRO A 330 -12.07 -7.90 25.27
CA PRO A 330 -10.64 -7.66 25.40
C PRO A 330 -9.93 -7.54 24.04
N ASP A 331 -8.66 -7.15 24.04
CA ASP A 331 -7.81 -7.24 22.88
C ASP A 331 -7.54 -8.72 22.48
N ARG A 332 -7.05 -8.92 21.25
CA ARG A 332 -6.82 -10.25 20.66
C ARG A 332 -5.83 -11.10 21.47
N GLU A 333 -4.83 -10.50 22.13
CA GLU A 333 -3.83 -11.25 22.91
C GLU A 333 -4.45 -11.76 24.23
N ALA A 334 -5.26 -10.96 24.88
CA ALA A 334 -6.05 -11.37 26.02
C ALA A 334 -7.12 -12.40 25.61
N GLY A 335 -7.77 -12.19 24.45
CA GLY A 335 -8.70 -13.16 23.86
C GLY A 335 -8.05 -14.51 23.59
N ARG A 336 -6.79 -14.54 23.11
CA ARG A 336 -5.99 -15.76 22.94
C ARG A 336 -5.82 -16.50 24.26
N LYS A 337 -5.39 -15.83 25.32
CA LYS A 337 -5.22 -16.42 26.65
C LYS A 337 -6.53 -17.01 27.16
N MET A 338 -7.63 -16.25 27.05
CA MET A 338 -8.97 -16.72 27.44
C MET A 338 -9.40 -17.98 26.68
N MET A 339 -9.12 -18.03 25.37
CA MET A 339 -9.45 -19.21 24.57
C MET A 339 -8.66 -20.43 25.00
N VAL A 340 -7.35 -20.29 25.19
CA VAL A 340 -6.48 -21.39 25.67
C VAL A 340 -6.96 -21.92 27.03
N GLU A 341 -7.33 -21.04 27.97
CA GLU A 341 -7.87 -21.43 29.27
C GLU A 341 -9.20 -22.21 29.14
N LYS A 342 -10.11 -21.74 28.26
CA LYS A 342 -11.37 -22.45 27.99
C LYS A 342 -11.13 -23.82 27.38
N LEU A 343 -10.22 -23.95 26.41
CA LEU A 343 -9.85 -25.21 25.78
C LEU A 343 -9.25 -26.17 26.78
N ARG A 344 -8.42 -25.69 27.72
CA ARG A 344 -7.83 -26.48 28.77
C ARG A 344 -8.91 -26.95 29.78
N ALA A 345 -9.79 -26.05 30.20
CA ALA A 345 -10.87 -26.37 31.12
C ALA A 345 -11.88 -27.37 30.55
N SER A 346 -12.14 -27.34 29.25
CA SER A 346 -13.03 -28.29 28.57
C SER A 346 -12.37 -29.59 28.14
N GLY A 347 -11.05 -29.76 28.34
CA GLY A 347 -10.30 -30.95 27.89
C GLY A 347 -10.16 -31.04 26.36
N LEU A 348 -10.36 -29.94 25.65
CA LEU A 348 -10.22 -29.89 24.19
C LEU A 348 -8.82 -29.48 23.74
N LEU A 349 -7.97 -28.96 24.62
CA LEU A 349 -6.56 -28.74 24.38
C LEU A 349 -5.79 -30.05 24.49
N VAL A 350 -5.24 -30.56 23.40
CA VAL A 350 -4.59 -31.86 23.31
C VAL A 350 -3.10 -31.76 23.58
N LYS A 351 -2.43 -30.73 23.00
CA LYS A 351 -0.97 -30.57 23.07
C LYS A 351 -0.61 -29.12 22.82
N GLU A 352 0.52 -28.71 23.35
CA GLU A 352 1.18 -27.43 23.07
C GLU A 352 2.65 -27.71 22.71
N GLU A 353 3.18 -27.08 21.68
CA GLU A 353 4.59 -27.18 21.33
C GLU A 353 5.12 -25.88 20.74
N PRO A 354 6.42 -25.59 20.85
CA PRO A 354 7.01 -24.46 20.18
C PRO A 354 7.04 -24.66 18.67
N VAL A 355 6.78 -23.61 17.93
CA VAL A 355 6.89 -23.57 16.46
C VAL A 355 7.60 -22.28 16.02
N THR A 356 8.48 -22.40 15.05
CA THR A 356 9.14 -21.24 14.44
C THR A 356 8.48 -20.97 13.09
N HIS A 357 7.98 -19.77 12.93
CA HIS A 357 7.27 -19.36 11.72
C HIS A 357 7.48 -17.89 11.38
#